data_a220d3ffbd7da95cee35ed0c378b573e
#
_entry.id   a220d3ffbd7da95cee35ed0c378b573e
#
_cell.length_a   1.000
_cell.length_b   1.000
_cell.length_c   1.000
_cell.angle_alpha   90.00
_cell.angle_beta   90.00
_cell.angle_gamma   90.00
#
_symmetry.space_group_name_H-M   'P 1'
#
loop_
_entity.id
_entity.type
_entity.pdbx_description
1 polymer ?
#
loop_
_entity_poly.entity_id
_entity_poly.type
_entity_poly.pdbx_seq_one_letter_code
_entity_poly.pdbx_strand_id
1 'polypeptide(L)'
;EEVVAIRKKESPLSDKEIKEYIRYLLESNYSLNKSQAAFLANHCIIGHYYSIQQYKKFAHCAYETARTSMEKLVAEGYYKKLQVKNKFVYTPVKQDENH
;
A
#
# COMPACT_ATOMS: atom_id res chain seq x y z
N GLU A 1 -2.41 -27.85 -5.11
CA GLU A 1 -2.33 -27.47 -5.24
C GLU A 1 -2.16 -26.46 -5.14
N GLU A 2 -2.11 -25.98 -5.32
CA GLU A 2 -1.99 -25.02 -5.39
C GLU A 2 -1.85 -24.30 -4.48
N VAL A 3 -1.90 -24.34 -3.97
CA VAL A 3 -1.97 -23.80 -2.96
C VAL A 3 -0.99 -23.14 -2.62
N VAL A 4 -0.25 -23.45 -2.69
CA VAL A 4 0.77 -22.98 -2.42
C VAL A 4 1.18 -21.81 -2.81
N ALA A 5 1.22 -21.65 -3.76
CA ALA A 5 1.76 -20.60 -4.32
C ALA A 5 1.37 -19.41 -3.78
N ILE A 6 0.52 -19.30 -3.45
CA ILE A 6 0.03 -18.26 -3.13
C ILE A 6 0.40 -17.62 -2.05
N ARG A 7 0.80 -18.18 -1.27
CA ARG A 7 1.07 -17.67 -0.14
C ARG A 7 1.73 -16.43 -0.01
N LYS A 8 2.54 -16.03 -0.79
CA LYS A 8 3.32 -14.87 -0.52
C LYS A 8 2.80 -13.59 -1.02
N LYS A 9 1.74 -13.57 -1.74
CA LYS A 9 1.29 -12.33 -2.30
C LYS A 9 0.52 -11.52 -1.30
N GLU A 10 0.82 -10.25 -1.21
CA GLU A 10 0.10 -9.34 -0.36
C GLU A 10 -0.95 -8.56 -1.14
N SER A 11 -1.19 -8.92 -2.37
CA SER A 11 -2.17 -8.22 -3.22
C SER A 11 -2.98 -9.26 -3.96
N PRO A 12 -4.27 -9.03 -4.15
CA PRO A 12 -5.10 -9.95 -4.92
C PRO A 12 -4.91 -9.79 -6.41
N LEU A 13 -4.05 -8.87 -6.84
CA LEU A 13 -3.89 -8.58 -8.25
C LEU A 13 -2.77 -9.42 -8.84
N SER A 14 -2.88 -9.72 -10.13
CA SER A 14 -1.81 -10.39 -10.85
C SER A 14 -0.70 -9.38 -11.12
N ASP A 15 0.45 -9.86 -11.56
CA ASP A 15 1.56 -8.96 -11.87
C ASP A 15 1.19 -7.93 -12.92
N LYS A 16 0.43 -8.33 -13.92
CA LYS A 16 0.01 -7.41 -14.95
C LYS A 16 -0.93 -6.37 -14.37
N GLU A 17 -1.86 -6.79 -13.53
CA GLU A 17 -2.80 -5.86 -12.90
C GLU A 17 -2.10 -4.90 -11.97
N ILE A 18 -1.08 -5.36 -11.29
CA ILE A 18 -0.31 -4.49 -10.41
C ILE A 18 0.34 -3.39 -11.23
N LYS A 19 0.94 -3.71 -12.36
CA LYS A 19 1.57 -2.70 -13.21
C LYS A 19 0.56 -1.70 -13.72
N GLU A 20 -0.59 -2.19 -14.12
CA GLU A 20 -1.64 -1.31 -14.62
C GLU A 20 -2.17 -0.40 -13.52
N TYR A 21 -2.31 -0.93 -12.32
CA TYR A 21 -2.79 -0.14 -11.21
C TYR A 21 -1.76 0.94 -10.83
N ILE A 22 -0.49 0.61 -10.84
CA ILE A 22 0.56 1.58 -10.58
C ILE A 22 0.47 2.73 -11.59
N ARG A 23 0.32 2.40 -12.85
CA ARG A 23 0.22 3.42 -13.87
C ARG A 23 -1.03 4.28 -13.66
N TYR A 24 -2.15 3.64 -13.34
CA TYR A 24 -3.38 4.37 -13.08
C TYR A 24 -3.19 5.34 -11.91
N LEU A 25 -2.56 4.89 -10.83
CA LEU A 25 -2.36 5.74 -9.67
C LEU A 25 -1.48 6.94 -10.00
N LEU A 26 -0.41 6.70 -10.73
CA LEU A 26 0.49 7.79 -11.07
C LEU A 26 -0.14 8.79 -12.03
N GLU A 27 -1.00 8.32 -12.90
CA GLU A 27 -1.65 9.20 -13.85
C GLU A 27 -2.81 9.96 -13.23
N SER A 28 -3.46 9.37 -12.24
CA SER A 28 -4.63 10.01 -11.65
C SER A 28 -4.29 10.85 -10.42
N ASN A 29 -3.10 10.69 -9.87
CA ASN A 29 -2.73 11.44 -8.68
C ASN A 29 -1.27 11.81 -8.73
N TYR A 30 -0.99 13.03 -9.16
CA TYR A 30 0.37 13.49 -9.33
C TYR A 30 1.11 13.69 -8.00
N SER A 31 0.39 13.61 -6.89
CA SER A 31 1.04 13.70 -5.58
C SER A 31 1.80 12.44 -5.22
N LEU A 32 1.50 11.33 -5.86
CA LEU A 32 2.15 10.07 -5.52
C LEU A 32 3.42 9.89 -6.31
N ASN A 33 4.40 9.26 -5.69
CA ASN A 33 5.60 8.88 -6.41
C ASN A 33 5.53 7.39 -6.72
N LYS A 34 6.51 6.89 -7.46
CA LYS A 34 6.51 5.50 -7.87
C LYS A 34 6.53 4.54 -6.71
N SER A 35 7.30 4.84 -5.67
CA SER A 35 7.38 3.97 -4.51
C SER A 35 6.04 3.84 -3.83
N GLN A 36 5.34 4.95 -3.69
CA GLN A 36 4.04 4.95 -3.03
C GLN A 36 3.01 4.19 -3.85
N ALA A 37 3.01 4.39 -5.15
CA ALA A 37 2.07 3.69 -6.03
C ALA A 37 2.36 2.20 -6.02
N ALA A 38 3.64 1.83 -6.06
CA ALA A 38 4.01 0.43 -6.07
C ALA A 38 3.65 -0.25 -4.75
N PHE A 39 3.91 0.42 -3.64
CA PHE A 39 3.56 -0.16 -2.35
C PHE A 39 2.06 -0.37 -2.25
N LEU A 40 1.29 0.63 -2.65
CA LEU A 40 -0.17 0.53 -2.58
C LEU A 40 -0.68 -0.61 -3.46
N ALA A 41 -0.16 -0.73 -4.66
CA ALA A 41 -0.62 -1.78 -5.58
C ALA A 41 -0.28 -3.17 -5.06
N ASN A 42 0.81 -3.29 -4.31
CA ASN A 42 1.23 -4.58 -3.79
C ASN A 42 0.70 -4.87 -2.40
N HIS A 43 0.12 -3.89 -1.72
CA HIS A 43 -0.35 -4.05 -0.35
C HIS A 43 -1.75 -3.44 -0.23
N CYS A 44 -2.70 -4.05 -0.90
CA CYS A 44 -4.05 -3.50 -0.97
C CYS A 44 -5.14 -4.47 -0.51
N ILE A 45 -4.80 -5.45 0.30
CA ILE A 45 -5.79 -6.40 0.78
C ILE A 45 -6.52 -5.79 1.97
N ILE A 46 -7.81 -5.57 1.80
CA ILE A 46 -8.62 -5.01 2.87
C ILE A 46 -8.62 -5.97 4.06
N GLY A 47 -8.45 -5.43 5.23
CA GLY A 47 -8.40 -6.26 6.43
C GLY A 47 -6.99 -6.63 6.86
N HIS A 48 -6.00 -6.38 6.00
CA HIS A 48 -4.62 -6.61 6.37
C HIS A 48 -4.03 -5.34 6.93
N TYR A 49 -3.02 -5.45 7.78
CA TYR A 49 -2.40 -4.30 8.39
C TYR A 49 -0.94 -4.26 7.98
N TYR A 50 -0.47 -3.08 7.67
CA TYR A 50 0.89 -2.88 7.20
C TYR A 50 1.58 -1.86 8.10
N SER A 51 2.90 -1.88 8.13
CA SER A 51 3.66 -1.01 9.02
C SER A 51 4.62 -0.14 8.24
N ILE A 52 5.14 0.87 8.93
CA ILE A 52 6.16 1.73 8.34
C ILE A 52 7.40 0.90 8.01
N GLN A 53 7.71 -0.10 8.85
CA GLN A 53 8.86 -0.96 8.58
C GLN A 53 8.69 -1.73 7.28
N GLN A 54 7.47 -2.15 6.98
CA GLN A 54 7.24 -2.85 5.73
C GLN A 54 7.48 -1.93 4.54
N TYR A 55 7.06 -0.68 4.64
CA TYR A 55 7.31 0.27 3.57
C TYR A 55 8.81 0.53 3.44
N LYS A 56 9.49 0.68 4.56
CA LYS A 56 10.91 0.92 4.57
C LYS A 56 11.65 -0.19 3.83
N LYS A 57 11.31 -1.43 4.10
CA LYS A 57 11.93 -2.56 3.44
C LYS A 57 11.56 -2.64 1.97
N PHE A 58 10.32 -2.38 1.66
CA PHE A 58 9.84 -2.47 0.29
C PHE A 58 10.52 -1.42 -0.60
N ALA A 59 10.62 -0.20 -0.11
CA ALA A 59 11.14 0.91 -0.90
C ALA A 59 12.64 1.14 -0.70
N HIS A 60 13.25 0.40 0.21
CA HIS A 60 14.68 0.55 0.51
C HIS A 60 15.02 1.99 0.87
N CYS A 61 14.30 2.57 1.80
CA CYS A 61 14.50 3.96 2.17
C CYS A 61 14.69 4.08 3.68
N ALA A 62 14.98 5.28 4.13
CA ALA A 62 15.14 5.53 5.56
C ALA A 62 13.78 5.49 6.24
N TYR A 63 13.78 5.26 7.53
CA TYR A 63 12.55 5.17 8.30
C TYR A 63 11.74 6.45 8.17
N GLU A 64 12.37 7.60 8.25
CA GLU A 64 11.66 8.86 8.19
C GLU A 64 10.97 9.06 6.83
N THR A 65 11.63 8.64 5.77
CA THR A 65 11.03 8.69 4.44
C THR A 65 9.83 7.76 4.36
N ALA A 66 9.96 6.57 4.95
CA ALA A 66 8.87 5.62 4.94
C ALA A 66 7.69 6.16 5.74
N ARG A 67 7.96 6.77 6.89
CA ARG A 67 6.91 7.34 7.71
C ARG A 67 6.15 8.43 6.96
N THR A 68 6.89 9.33 6.33
CA THR A 68 6.25 10.42 5.59
C THR A 68 5.45 9.89 4.41
N SER A 69 5.98 8.88 3.74
CA SER A 69 5.28 8.30 2.59
C SER A 69 3.98 7.63 3.01
N MET A 70 3.99 6.91 4.12
CA MET A 70 2.77 6.27 4.61
C MET A 70 1.77 7.31 5.09
N GLU A 71 2.24 8.38 5.75
CA GLU A 71 1.34 9.43 6.19
C GLU A 71 0.68 10.11 4.99
N LYS A 72 1.42 10.25 3.91
CA LYS A 72 0.84 10.84 2.71
C LYS A 72 -0.23 9.94 2.12
N LEU A 73 0.00 8.63 2.11
CA LEU A 73 -1.00 7.71 1.60
C LEU A 73 -2.27 7.76 2.46
N VAL A 74 -2.13 7.98 3.76
CA VAL A 74 -3.29 8.16 4.63
C VAL A 74 -4.00 9.46 4.28
N ALA A 75 -3.25 10.53 4.09
CA ALA A 75 -3.85 11.82 3.77
C ALA A 75 -4.58 11.81 2.44
N GLU A 76 -4.10 11.00 1.50
CA GLU A 76 -4.74 10.89 0.20
C GLU A 76 -5.93 9.91 0.20
N GLY A 77 -6.18 9.27 1.33
CA GLY A 77 -7.35 8.40 1.44
C GLY A 77 -7.15 6.96 1.04
N TYR A 78 -5.92 6.53 0.83
CA TYR A 78 -5.69 5.14 0.43
C TYR A 78 -5.55 4.20 1.62
N TYR A 79 -5.05 4.71 2.74
CA TYR A 79 -4.89 3.91 3.94
C TYR A 79 -5.51 4.61 5.13
N LYS A 80 -5.80 3.82 6.16
CA LYS A 80 -6.31 4.35 7.40
C LYS A 80 -5.28 4.01 8.47
N LYS A 81 -4.94 4.96 9.32
CA LYS A 81 -3.95 4.77 10.36
C LYS A 81 -4.64 4.36 11.64
N LEU A 82 -4.16 3.30 12.26
CA LEU A 82 -4.72 2.80 13.50
C LEU A 82 -3.61 2.64 14.52
N GLN A 83 -3.94 2.83 15.77
CA GLN A 83 -2.96 2.62 16.83
C GLN A 83 -3.32 1.34 17.56
N VAL A 84 -2.35 0.44 17.68
CA VAL A 84 -2.53 -0.81 18.38
C VAL A 84 -1.44 -0.86 19.43
N LYS A 85 -1.82 -0.64 20.68
CA LYS A 85 -0.88 -0.51 21.78
C LYS A 85 0.05 0.66 21.51
N ASN A 86 1.34 0.43 21.38
CA ASN A 86 2.27 1.51 21.14
C ASN A 86 2.70 1.64 19.71
N LYS A 87 2.02 0.95 18.82
CA LYS A 87 2.42 0.96 17.42
C LYS A 87 1.33 1.51 16.54
N PHE A 88 1.73 2.07 15.41
CA PHE A 88 0.78 2.48 14.41
C PHE A 88 0.81 1.48 13.27
N VAL A 89 -0.35 1.12 12.79
CA VAL A 89 -0.47 0.24 11.64
C VAL A 89 -1.40 0.90 10.64
N TYR A 90 -1.31 0.46 9.40
CA TYR A 90 -2.04 1.06 8.30
C TYR A 90 -2.79 -0.02 7.55
N THR A 91 -4.03 0.24 7.24
CA THR A 91 -4.83 -0.74 6.52
C THR A 91 -5.47 -0.08 5.32
N PRO A 92 -5.59 -0.79 4.19
CA PRO A 92 -6.19 -0.20 3.01
C PRO A 92 -7.64 0.17 3.26
N VAL A 93 -8.04 1.29 2.69
CA VAL A 93 -9.41 1.73 2.79
C VAL A 93 -10.09 1.36 1.48
N LYS A 94 -11.28 0.81 1.57
CA LYS A 94 -12.00 0.45 0.37
C LYS A 94 -12.27 1.72 -0.42
N GLN A 95 -11.85 1.72 -1.67
CA GLN A 95 -12.07 2.87 -2.52
C GLN A 95 -13.49 2.80 -3.02
N ASP A 96 -14.27 3.76 -2.60
CA ASP A 96 -15.65 3.74 -2.93
C ASP A 96 -15.89 4.35 -4.27
N GLU A 97 -16.33 3.59 -5.16
CA GLU A 97 -16.53 4.12 -6.46
C GLU A 97 -17.79 4.88 -6.53
N ASN A 98 -18.51 4.92 -5.50
CA ASN A 98 -19.67 5.70 -5.52
C ASN A 98 -19.49 7.09 -5.33
N HIS A 99 -18.38 7.55 -5.17
CA HIS A 99 -18.34 8.96 -5.02
C HIS A 99 -17.27 9.55 -5.78
#